data_8af85bb261abe6a046cbd38b66328c71
#
_entry.id   8af85bb261abe6a046cbd38b66328c71
#
_cell.length_a   1.000
_cell.length_b   1.000
_cell.length_c   1.000
_cell.angle_alpha   90.00
_cell.angle_beta   90.00
_cell.angle_gamma   90.00
#
_symmetry.space_group_name_H-M   'P 1'
#
loop_
_entity.id
_entity.type
_entity.pdbx_description
1 polymer ?
#
loop_
_entity_poly.entity_id
_entity_poly.type
_entity_poly.pdbx_seq_one_letter_code
_entity_poly.pdbx_strand_id
1 'polypeptide(L)'
;RMGDFVEAQVLRTMGVDYIDESEVLSPADYVHHIDKRNFTVPFVCGATNLGEALRRINEGAAMIRSKGEAGTGDVSEAITHIRTITSEIATLAALPKDELYVQAKNLQAPYELVRQVAAAGSLPVVLFVAGGIATPADAALVRQLGADGVFVGSGIFKSGNPAARARAIVEATTHFDDPAEI
;
A
#
# COMPACT_ATOMS: atom_id res chain seq x y z
N ARG A 1 3.69 -12.74 5.51
CA ARG A 1 4.75 -12.19 4.67
C ARG A 1 5.55 -13.33 4.08
N MET A 2 5.69 -13.36 2.77
CA MET A 2 6.32 -14.46 2.06
C MET A 2 6.92 -13.95 0.74
N GLY A 3 7.85 -14.67 0.18
CA GLY A 3 8.61 -14.25 -0.99
C GLY A 3 8.62 -15.23 -2.15
N ASP A 4 7.97 -16.37 -2.06
CA ASP A 4 7.91 -17.34 -3.13
C ASP A 4 6.56 -18.06 -3.27
N PHE A 5 6.39 -18.72 -4.42
CA PHE A 5 5.16 -19.39 -4.79
C PHE A 5 4.80 -20.57 -3.86
N VAL A 6 5.79 -21.28 -3.35
CA VAL A 6 5.54 -22.44 -2.46
C VAL A 6 5.01 -21.97 -1.11
N GLU A 7 5.60 -20.91 -0.55
CA GLU A 7 5.11 -20.29 0.70
C GLU A 7 3.67 -19.78 0.53
N ALA A 8 3.35 -19.18 -0.62
CA ALA A 8 1.98 -18.74 -0.92
C ALA A 8 0.98 -19.90 -0.95
N GLN A 9 1.37 -21.05 -1.51
CA GLN A 9 0.53 -22.26 -1.50
C GLN A 9 0.31 -22.79 -0.08
N VAL A 10 1.34 -22.79 0.75
CA VAL A 10 1.24 -23.21 2.16
C VAL A 10 0.25 -22.27 2.90
N LEU A 11 0.43 -20.97 2.79
CA LEU A 11 -0.45 -19.99 3.42
C LEU A 11 -1.91 -20.14 2.94
N ARG A 12 -2.12 -20.37 1.64
CA ARG A 12 -3.46 -20.64 1.10
C ARG A 12 -4.10 -21.85 1.76
N THR A 13 -3.34 -22.95 1.95
CA THR A 13 -3.88 -24.17 2.58
C THR A 13 -4.16 -23.98 4.07
N MET A 14 -3.51 -23.02 4.72
CA MET A 14 -3.79 -22.63 6.10
C MET A 14 -5.06 -21.78 6.27
N GLY A 15 -5.67 -21.33 5.16
CA GLY A 15 -6.92 -20.57 5.18
C GLY A 15 -6.74 -19.12 5.64
N VAL A 16 -5.62 -18.47 5.32
CA VAL A 16 -5.42 -17.05 5.61
C VAL A 16 -6.31 -16.18 4.72
N ASP A 17 -6.73 -15.02 5.23
CA ASP A 17 -7.60 -14.10 4.50
C ASP A 17 -6.86 -13.30 3.43
N TYR A 18 -5.58 -12.97 3.66
CA TYR A 18 -4.71 -12.23 2.75
C TYR A 18 -3.29 -12.77 2.80
N ILE A 19 -2.56 -12.65 1.69
CA ILE A 19 -1.14 -12.94 1.61
C ILE A 19 -0.40 -11.64 1.30
N ASP A 20 0.51 -11.22 2.18
CA ASP A 20 1.39 -10.06 1.94
C ASP A 20 2.69 -10.55 1.30
N GLU A 21 2.88 -10.26 0.01
CA GLU A 21 4.12 -10.57 -0.71
C GLU A 21 5.25 -9.71 -0.17
N SER A 22 6.34 -10.35 0.25
CA SER A 22 7.45 -9.66 0.93
C SER A 22 8.30 -8.87 -0.04
N GLU A 23 8.37 -7.56 0.16
CA GLU A 23 9.16 -6.65 -0.67
C GLU A 23 9.92 -5.58 0.12
N VAL A 24 9.93 -5.65 1.47
CA VAL A 24 10.52 -4.58 2.28
C VAL A 24 11.93 -4.92 2.71
N LEU A 25 12.07 -5.68 3.81
CA LEU A 25 13.37 -5.94 4.44
C LEU A 25 14.10 -7.14 3.85
N SER A 26 13.36 -8.08 3.26
CA SER A 26 13.91 -9.33 2.73
C SER A 26 13.07 -9.75 1.53
N PRO A 27 13.19 -9.06 0.38
CA PRO A 27 12.55 -9.54 -0.84
C PRO A 27 13.20 -10.88 -1.23
N ALA A 28 12.38 -11.85 -1.63
CA ALA A 28 12.88 -13.13 -2.09
C ALA A 28 13.49 -13.00 -3.49
N ASP A 29 12.89 -12.18 -4.34
CA ASP A 29 13.34 -11.91 -5.69
C ASP A 29 12.97 -10.48 -6.09
N TYR A 30 13.94 -9.76 -6.67
CA TYR A 30 13.72 -8.40 -7.19
C TYR A 30 13.11 -8.36 -8.58
N VAL A 31 13.13 -9.48 -9.30
CA VAL A 31 12.75 -9.58 -10.70
C VAL A 31 11.46 -10.38 -10.86
N HIS A 32 11.38 -11.54 -10.21
CA HIS A 32 10.26 -12.46 -10.36
C HIS A 32 9.30 -12.34 -9.17
N HIS A 33 8.08 -11.92 -9.46
CA HIS A 33 6.99 -11.86 -8.52
C HIS A 33 6.00 -13.01 -8.76
N ILE A 34 5.22 -13.33 -7.73
CA ILE A 34 4.20 -14.38 -7.82
C ILE A 34 3.11 -13.94 -8.81
N ASP A 35 2.71 -14.83 -9.71
CA ASP A 35 1.47 -14.65 -10.49
C ASP A 35 0.26 -14.89 -9.57
N LYS A 36 -0.27 -13.81 -9.07
CA LYS A 36 -1.34 -13.78 -8.07
C LYS A 36 -2.69 -14.26 -8.62
N ARG A 37 -2.84 -14.28 -9.96
CA ARG A 37 -4.05 -14.80 -10.62
C ARG A 37 -4.24 -16.30 -10.47
N ASN A 38 -3.19 -17.02 -10.08
CA ASN A 38 -3.24 -18.46 -9.77
C ASN A 38 -3.80 -18.75 -8.37
N PHE A 39 -4.20 -17.72 -7.62
CA PHE A 39 -4.70 -17.85 -6.26
C PHE A 39 -6.09 -17.23 -6.12
N THR A 40 -6.90 -17.81 -5.24
CA THR A 40 -8.19 -17.23 -4.81
C THR A 40 -8.04 -16.31 -3.61
N VAL A 41 -6.96 -16.47 -2.82
CA VAL A 41 -6.64 -15.59 -1.69
C VAL A 41 -6.07 -14.27 -2.25
N PRO A 42 -6.59 -13.11 -1.84
CA PRO A 42 -6.09 -11.83 -2.30
C PRO A 42 -4.68 -11.51 -1.77
N PHE A 43 -3.89 -10.84 -2.60
CA PHE A 43 -2.53 -10.43 -2.27
C PHE A 43 -2.45 -8.94 -1.94
N VAL A 44 -1.63 -8.64 -0.94
CA VAL A 44 -1.16 -7.29 -0.61
C VAL A 44 0.26 -7.14 -1.10
N CYS A 45 0.59 -6.05 -1.78
CA CYS A 45 1.94 -5.79 -2.28
C CYS A 45 2.41 -4.39 -1.90
N GLY A 46 3.71 -4.26 -1.65
CA GLY A 46 4.34 -2.98 -1.37
C GLY A 46 4.64 -2.18 -2.64
N ALA A 47 4.54 -0.86 -2.54
CA ALA A 47 4.98 0.06 -3.58
C ALA A 47 5.54 1.35 -2.98
N THR A 48 6.50 1.96 -3.69
CA THR A 48 7.12 3.25 -3.32
C THR A 48 6.69 4.38 -4.26
N ASN A 49 6.14 4.02 -5.43
CA ASN A 49 5.70 4.94 -6.48
C ASN A 49 4.57 4.30 -7.28
N LEU A 50 3.93 5.10 -8.14
CA LEU A 50 2.78 4.67 -8.94
C LEU A 50 3.16 3.57 -9.95
N GLY A 51 4.31 3.67 -10.59
CA GLY A 51 4.76 2.66 -11.56
C GLY A 51 4.87 1.28 -10.93
N GLU A 52 5.47 1.19 -9.74
CA GLU A 52 5.56 -0.05 -8.97
C GLU A 52 4.16 -0.55 -8.56
N ALA A 53 3.29 0.33 -8.06
CA ALA A 53 1.92 -0.02 -7.70
C ALA A 53 1.16 -0.62 -8.89
N LEU A 54 1.24 0.00 -10.06
CA LEU A 54 0.55 -0.48 -11.26
C LEU A 54 1.10 -1.83 -11.77
N ARG A 55 2.40 -2.07 -11.65
CA ARG A 55 2.97 -3.39 -11.97
C ARG A 55 2.45 -4.47 -11.03
N ARG A 56 2.39 -4.21 -9.72
CA ARG A 56 1.82 -5.17 -8.74
C ARG A 56 0.34 -5.44 -9.02
N ILE A 57 -0.44 -4.40 -9.32
CA ILE A 57 -1.85 -4.54 -9.71
C ILE A 57 -1.99 -5.38 -10.98
N ASN A 58 -1.14 -5.15 -11.96
CA ASN A 58 -1.13 -5.95 -13.20
C ASN A 58 -0.82 -7.44 -12.96
N GLU A 59 -0.04 -7.75 -11.93
CA GLU A 59 0.25 -9.13 -11.50
C GLU A 59 -0.88 -9.75 -10.67
N GLY A 60 -1.93 -8.98 -10.34
CA GLY A 60 -3.10 -9.44 -9.60
C GLY A 60 -3.14 -9.05 -8.13
N ALA A 61 -2.36 -8.05 -7.70
CA ALA A 61 -2.49 -7.50 -6.34
C ALA A 61 -3.88 -6.91 -6.11
N ALA A 62 -4.51 -7.28 -5.00
CA ALA A 62 -5.83 -6.80 -4.58
C ALA A 62 -5.75 -5.59 -3.65
N MET A 63 -4.56 -5.31 -3.10
CA MET A 63 -4.29 -4.17 -2.23
C MET A 63 -2.83 -3.73 -2.42
N ILE A 64 -2.62 -2.43 -2.41
CA ILE A 64 -1.29 -1.81 -2.37
C ILE A 64 -1.06 -1.22 -0.98
N ARG A 65 0.16 -1.34 -0.48
CA ARG A 65 0.63 -0.63 0.70
C ARG A 65 1.94 0.10 0.42
N SER A 66 2.23 1.16 1.18
CA SER A 66 3.58 1.72 1.18
C SER A 66 4.58 0.71 1.74
N LYS A 67 5.84 0.84 1.37
CA LYS A 67 6.92 0.02 1.97
C LYS A 67 7.33 0.60 3.32
N GLY A 68 7.66 1.88 3.40
CA GLY A 68 8.10 2.54 4.61
C GLY A 68 9.29 1.85 5.28
N GLU A 69 9.53 2.16 6.54
CA GLU A 69 10.53 1.50 7.38
C GLU A 69 9.86 0.82 8.57
N ALA A 70 9.54 -0.47 8.39
CA ALA A 70 8.83 -1.24 9.40
C ALA A 70 9.66 -1.41 10.69
N GLY A 71 9.01 -1.20 11.84
CA GLY A 71 9.61 -1.43 13.16
C GLY A 71 10.39 -0.26 13.74
N THR A 72 10.57 0.84 13.02
CA THR A 72 11.36 2.01 13.45
C THR A 72 10.57 2.98 14.33
N GLY A 73 9.24 3.05 14.15
CA GLY A 73 8.40 4.10 14.74
C GLY A 73 8.57 5.46 14.04
N ASP A 74 9.26 5.49 12.91
CA ASP A 74 9.41 6.65 12.04
C ASP A 74 8.60 6.46 10.77
N VAL A 75 7.60 7.31 10.56
CA VAL A 75 6.66 7.25 9.45
C VAL A 75 7.14 8.01 8.20
N SER A 76 8.30 8.67 8.26
CA SER A 76 8.79 9.59 7.22
C SER A 76 8.87 8.95 5.84
N GLU A 77 9.45 7.75 5.73
CA GLU A 77 9.53 7.03 4.45
C GLU A 77 8.15 6.63 3.93
N ALA A 78 7.25 6.20 4.81
CA ALA A 78 5.88 5.88 4.41
C ALA A 78 5.12 7.12 3.90
N ILE A 79 5.34 8.30 4.51
CA ILE A 79 4.81 9.57 4.02
C ILE A 79 5.38 9.92 2.66
N THR A 80 6.68 9.73 2.45
CA THR A 80 7.32 9.94 1.14
C THR A 80 6.65 9.08 0.07
N HIS A 81 6.43 7.79 0.35
CA HIS A 81 5.80 6.87 -0.60
C HIS A 81 4.35 7.24 -0.91
N ILE A 82 3.51 7.53 0.10
CA ILE A 82 2.12 7.89 -0.15
C ILE A 82 2.02 9.20 -0.93
N ARG A 83 2.82 10.21 -0.61
CA ARG A 83 2.86 11.48 -1.34
C ARG A 83 3.32 11.30 -2.77
N THR A 84 4.31 10.45 -3.03
CA THR A 84 4.76 10.13 -4.38
C THR A 84 3.62 9.51 -5.18
N ILE A 85 2.99 8.46 -4.67
CA ILE A 85 1.89 7.78 -5.36
C ILE A 85 0.72 8.74 -5.63
N THR A 86 0.26 9.49 -4.63
CA THR A 86 -0.89 10.39 -4.78
C THR A 86 -0.61 11.57 -5.71
N SER A 87 0.61 12.13 -5.69
CA SER A 87 1.01 13.19 -6.61
C SER A 87 1.15 12.71 -8.06
N GLU A 88 1.67 11.51 -8.26
CA GLU A 88 1.75 10.89 -9.60
C GLU A 88 0.35 10.58 -10.16
N ILE A 89 -0.59 10.12 -9.32
CA ILE A 89 -2.00 9.95 -9.70
C ILE A 89 -2.63 11.29 -10.11
N ALA A 90 -2.44 12.33 -9.31
CA ALA A 90 -2.95 13.67 -9.62
C ALA A 90 -2.36 14.22 -10.92
N THR A 91 -1.07 13.96 -11.17
CA THR A 91 -0.40 14.32 -12.42
C THR A 91 -1.04 13.62 -13.61
N LEU A 92 -1.27 12.29 -13.54
CA LEU A 92 -1.93 11.55 -14.61
C LEU A 92 -3.34 12.07 -14.89
N ALA A 93 -4.12 12.38 -13.85
CA ALA A 93 -5.49 12.87 -13.99
C ALA A 93 -5.57 14.24 -14.70
N ALA A 94 -4.50 15.03 -14.63
CA ALA A 94 -4.41 16.35 -15.26
C ALA A 94 -3.89 16.32 -16.71
N LEU A 95 -3.37 15.18 -17.18
CA LEU A 95 -2.76 15.09 -18.51
C LEU A 95 -3.79 14.91 -19.64
N PRO A 96 -3.50 15.42 -20.84
CA PRO A 96 -4.22 15.06 -22.06
C PRO A 96 -4.11 13.56 -22.36
N LYS A 97 -5.13 12.99 -23.01
CA LYS A 97 -5.20 11.54 -23.27
C LYS A 97 -4.04 11.00 -24.11
N ASP A 98 -3.53 11.77 -25.05
CA ASP A 98 -2.39 11.43 -25.91
C ASP A 98 -1.09 11.30 -25.13
N GLU A 99 -0.91 12.09 -24.07
CA GLU A 99 0.27 12.00 -23.19
C GLU A 99 0.27 10.75 -22.29
N LEU A 100 -0.87 10.10 -22.11
CA LEU A 100 -0.93 8.89 -21.28
C LEU A 100 -0.12 7.71 -21.84
N TYR A 101 0.09 7.64 -23.16
CA TYR A 101 0.99 6.66 -23.76
C TYR A 101 2.46 6.88 -23.36
N VAL A 102 2.87 8.15 -23.28
CA VAL A 102 4.22 8.51 -22.82
C VAL A 102 4.37 8.14 -21.36
N GLN A 103 3.37 8.45 -20.54
CA GLN A 103 3.41 8.12 -19.11
C GLN A 103 3.39 6.60 -18.86
N ALA A 104 2.66 5.83 -19.62
CA ALA A 104 2.69 4.37 -19.52
C ALA A 104 4.10 3.79 -19.75
N LYS A 105 4.85 4.36 -20.70
CA LYS A 105 6.25 3.99 -20.94
C LYS A 105 7.15 4.42 -19.77
N ASN A 106 6.98 5.64 -19.28
CA ASN A 106 7.79 6.17 -18.17
C ASN A 106 7.57 5.37 -16.88
N LEU A 107 6.31 5.03 -16.57
CA LEU A 107 5.92 4.24 -15.42
C LEU A 107 6.19 2.73 -15.58
N GLN A 108 6.55 2.30 -16.81
CA GLN A 108 6.70 0.88 -17.15
C GLN A 108 5.46 0.06 -16.75
N ALA A 109 4.28 0.62 -17.02
CA ALA A 109 3.01 0.05 -16.63
C ALA A 109 2.06 -0.11 -17.83
N PRO A 110 1.11 -1.07 -17.79
CA PRO A 110 0.14 -1.25 -18.88
C PRO A 110 -0.69 0.01 -19.12
N TYR A 111 -0.79 0.40 -20.38
CA TYR A 111 -1.54 1.61 -20.80
C TYR A 111 -2.97 1.63 -20.25
N GLU A 112 -3.68 0.50 -20.26
CA GLU A 112 -5.06 0.44 -19.80
C GLU A 112 -5.18 0.75 -18.29
N LEU A 113 -4.23 0.33 -17.45
CA LEU A 113 -4.20 0.69 -16.04
C LEU A 113 -3.89 2.18 -15.85
N VAL A 114 -2.94 2.72 -16.61
CA VAL A 114 -2.62 4.17 -16.58
C VAL A 114 -3.85 4.99 -16.96
N ARG A 115 -4.56 4.59 -18.02
CA ARG A 115 -5.79 5.24 -18.48
C ARG A 115 -6.90 5.16 -17.43
N GLN A 116 -7.06 4.00 -16.77
CA GLN A 116 -8.04 3.80 -15.72
C GLN A 116 -7.77 4.70 -14.51
N VAL A 117 -6.52 4.77 -14.07
CA VAL A 117 -6.09 5.63 -12.94
C VAL A 117 -6.27 7.12 -13.29
N ALA A 118 -5.87 7.52 -14.50
CA ALA A 118 -6.07 8.90 -14.96
C ALA A 118 -7.55 9.32 -14.98
N ALA A 119 -8.44 8.41 -15.40
CA ALA A 119 -9.87 8.67 -15.44
C ALA A 119 -10.55 8.67 -14.07
N ALA A 120 -10.09 7.82 -13.16
CA ALA A 120 -10.65 7.68 -11.80
C ALA A 120 -10.06 8.68 -10.80
N GLY A 121 -8.83 9.14 -11.01
CA GLY A 121 -8.08 9.92 -10.02
C GLY A 121 -7.66 9.11 -8.79
N SER A 122 -7.69 7.77 -8.88
CA SER A 122 -7.35 6.84 -7.80
C SER A 122 -6.87 5.50 -8.35
N LEU A 123 -6.23 4.69 -7.50
CA LEU A 123 -5.92 3.30 -7.84
C LEU A 123 -7.23 2.48 -7.96
N PRO A 124 -7.25 1.41 -8.78
CA PRO A 124 -8.40 0.49 -8.85
C PRO A 124 -8.49 -0.48 -7.66
N VAL A 125 -7.57 -0.40 -6.72
CA VAL A 125 -7.50 -1.17 -5.47
C VAL A 125 -7.21 -0.24 -4.30
N VAL A 126 -7.49 -0.68 -3.08
CA VAL A 126 -7.23 0.12 -1.88
C VAL A 126 -5.73 0.34 -1.66
N LEU A 127 -5.39 1.53 -1.17
CA LEU A 127 -4.03 1.98 -0.87
C LEU A 127 -3.88 2.19 0.63
N PHE A 128 -3.16 1.30 1.30
CA PHE A 128 -2.84 1.42 2.72
C PHE A 128 -1.43 1.98 2.93
N VAL A 129 -1.22 2.56 4.09
CA VAL A 129 0.12 2.98 4.53
C VAL A 129 0.64 2.02 5.58
N ALA A 130 1.86 1.56 5.38
CA ALA A 130 2.61 0.68 6.26
C ALA A 130 4.05 1.21 6.44
N GLY A 131 4.63 0.88 7.59
CA GLY A 131 6.03 1.20 7.91
C GLY A 131 6.17 2.45 8.77
N GLY A 132 6.50 2.24 10.05
CA GLY A 132 6.82 3.31 10.98
C GLY A 132 5.65 3.93 11.74
N ILE A 133 4.40 3.60 11.44
CA ILE A 133 3.24 4.13 12.16
C ILE A 133 3.28 3.64 13.60
N ALA A 134 3.26 4.57 14.56
CA ALA A 134 3.38 4.28 15.98
C ALA A 134 2.32 4.99 16.84
N THR A 135 1.72 6.08 16.34
CA THR A 135 0.79 6.92 17.09
C THR A 135 -0.54 7.10 16.35
N PRO A 136 -1.63 7.46 17.06
CA PRO A 136 -2.88 7.88 16.42
C PRO A 136 -2.69 9.07 15.45
N ALA A 137 -1.83 10.02 15.81
CA ALA A 137 -1.52 11.17 14.94
C ALA A 137 -0.88 10.74 13.61
N ASP A 138 0.02 9.74 13.61
CA ASP A 138 0.57 9.19 12.37
C ASP A 138 -0.53 8.58 11.50
N ALA A 139 -1.47 7.84 12.12
CA ALA A 139 -2.59 7.22 11.41
C ALA A 139 -3.52 8.27 10.79
N ALA A 140 -3.91 9.29 11.53
CA ALA A 140 -4.72 10.39 11.02
C ALA A 140 -3.99 11.14 9.88
N LEU A 141 -2.70 11.43 10.04
CA LEU A 141 -1.90 12.10 9.03
C LEU A 141 -1.88 11.34 7.69
N VAL A 142 -1.59 10.05 7.70
CA VAL A 142 -1.53 9.29 6.45
C VAL A 142 -2.90 9.11 5.80
N ARG A 143 -3.98 9.08 6.59
CA ARG A 143 -5.35 9.13 6.09
C ARG A 143 -5.64 10.46 5.38
N GLN A 144 -5.25 11.59 5.98
CA GLN A 144 -5.37 12.92 5.37
C GLN A 144 -4.53 13.07 4.09
N LEU A 145 -3.45 12.29 3.94
CA LEU A 145 -2.64 12.24 2.72
C LEU A 145 -3.23 11.35 1.62
N GLY A 146 -4.39 10.72 1.85
CA GLY A 146 -5.13 9.97 0.85
C GLY A 146 -5.00 8.44 0.95
N ALA A 147 -4.48 7.92 2.05
CA ALA A 147 -4.53 6.48 2.31
C ALA A 147 -5.95 6.01 2.63
N ASP A 148 -6.32 4.81 2.21
CA ASP A 148 -7.59 4.17 2.56
C ASP A 148 -7.56 3.54 3.96
N GLY A 149 -6.36 3.25 4.49
CA GLY A 149 -6.16 2.67 5.81
C GLY A 149 -4.70 2.54 6.18
N VAL A 150 -4.44 1.84 7.29
CA VAL A 150 -3.09 1.68 7.86
C VAL A 150 -2.80 0.24 8.23
N PHE A 151 -1.53 -0.16 8.13
CA PHE A 151 -0.97 -1.35 8.76
C PHE A 151 -0.07 -0.94 9.90
N VAL A 152 -0.35 -1.43 11.11
CA VAL A 152 0.42 -1.10 12.30
C VAL A 152 0.84 -2.38 13.02
N GLY A 153 2.13 -2.55 13.22
CA GLY A 153 2.70 -3.69 13.93
C GLY A 153 3.34 -3.27 15.25
N SER A 154 4.66 -3.04 15.23
CA SER A 154 5.44 -2.73 16.43
C SER A 154 4.94 -1.49 17.18
N GLY A 155 4.37 -0.51 16.50
CA GLY A 155 3.79 0.68 17.14
C GLY A 155 2.69 0.37 18.15
N ILE A 156 1.93 -0.72 17.93
CA ILE A 156 0.96 -1.25 18.88
C ILE A 156 1.63 -2.21 19.87
N PHE A 157 2.25 -3.28 19.36
CA PHE A 157 2.70 -4.40 20.18
C PHE A 157 3.84 -4.05 21.15
N LYS A 158 4.68 -3.06 20.82
CA LYS A 158 5.76 -2.57 21.70
C LYS A 158 5.34 -1.38 22.57
N SER A 159 4.08 -0.93 22.49
CA SER A 159 3.59 0.17 23.34
C SER A 159 3.38 -0.30 24.80
N GLY A 160 3.37 0.65 25.72
CA GLY A 160 3.10 0.35 27.13
C GLY A 160 1.68 -0.16 27.42
N ASN A 161 0.73 0.09 26.49
CA ASN A 161 -0.64 -0.43 26.56
C ASN A 161 -1.15 -0.72 25.14
N PRO A 162 -0.88 -1.92 24.59
CA PRO A 162 -1.24 -2.28 23.21
C PRO A 162 -2.73 -2.15 22.91
N ALA A 163 -3.60 -2.55 23.83
CA ALA A 163 -5.05 -2.51 23.63
C ALA A 163 -5.58 -1.06 23.52
N ALA A 164 -5.12 -0.17 24.38
CA ALA A 164 -5.48 1.24 24.31
C ALA A 164 -4.89 1.91 23.05
N ARG A 165 -3.63 1.58 22.71
CA ARG A 165 -2.98 2.08 21.50
C ARG A 165 -3.72 1.65 20.24
N ALA A 166 -4.13 0.40 20.16
CA ALA A 166 -4.88 -0.12 19.00
C ALA A 166 -6.22 0.60 18.84
N ARG A 167 -6.99 0.77 19.93
CA ARG A 167 -8.25 1.52 19.87
C ARG A 167 -8.06 2.95 19.39
N ALA A 168 -7.11 3.68 19.98
CA ALA A 168 -6.84 5.06 19.58
C ALA A 168 -6.40 5.20 18.13
N ILE A 169 -5.61 4.24 17.60
CA ILE A 169 -5.24 4.21 16.18
C ILE A 169 -6.45 3.94 15.29
N VAL A 170 -7.35 3.03 15.67
CA VAL A 170 -8.59 2.76 14.92
C VAL A 170 -9.48 4.01 14.89
N GLU A 171 -9.67 4.67 16.03
CA GLU A 171 -10.46 5.91 16.12
C GLU A 171 -9.85 7.01 15.23
N ALA A 172 -8.54 7.26 15.33
CA ALA A 172 -7.86 8.24 14.49
C ALA A 172 -7.89 7.89 13.00
N THR A 173 -7.86 6.61 12.63
CA THR A 173 -7.99 6.15 11.25
C THR A 173 -9.42 6.38 10.72
N THR A 174 -10.42 6.21 11.57
CA THR A 174 -11.84 6.32 11.22
C THR A 174 -12.28 7.78 11.13
N HIS A 175 -11.86 8.60 12.10
CA HIS A 175 -12.29 10.00 12.27
C HIS A 175 -11.18 11.01 11.90
N PHE A 176 -10.30 10.64 10.97
CA PHE A 176 -9.10 11.40 10.61
C PHE A 176 -9.36 12.85 10.14
N ASP A 177 -10.59 13.18 9.73
CA ASP A 177 -11.06 14.47 9.27
C ASP A 177 -11.90 15.21 10.32
N ASP A 178 -12.13 14.64 11.50
CA ASP A 178 -12.84 15.25 12.61
C ASP A 178 -11.87 15.58 13.78
N PRO A 179 -11.41 16.85 13.90
CA PRO A 179 -10.48 17.25 14.98
C PRO A 179 -11.06 17.11 16.39
N ALA A 180 -12.37 16.95 16.55
CA ALA A 180 -13.01 16.80 17.86
C ALA A 180 -12.98 15.36 18.38
N GLU A 181 -12.79 14.40 17.46
CA GLU A 181 -12.76 12.96 17.76
C GLU A 181 -11.32 12.38 17.85
N ILE A 182 -10.32 13.14 17.36
CA ILE A 182 -8.90 12.74 17.40
C ILE A 182 -8.19 13.41 18.63
#